data_6859f6e697852115afb55e43cbf219ce
#
_entry.id   6859f6e697852115afb55e43cbf219ce
#
_cell.length_a   1.000
_cell.length_b   1.000
_cell.length_c   1.000
_cell.angle_alpha   90.00
_cell.angle_beta   90.00
_cell.angle_gamma   90.00
#
_symmetry.space_group_name_H-M   'P 1'
#
loop_
_entity.id
_entity.type
_entity.pdbx_description
1 polymer ?
#
loop_
_entity_poly.entity_id
_entity_poly.type
_entity_poly.pdbx_seq_one_letter_code
_entity_poly.pdbx_strand_id
1 'polypeptide(L)'
;MNSQTQRFSLRGAAGNIECALDLPSEAPRGVALVAHPHPLYGGTMDNKVAQTLARAFVALGYATARMNFRGVGKSEGEHDAGRGETDDMAVLLQHMQQQYPGLPVALGGFSFGTFVQSQLQQRLVAAGNPAERLVLVGSAAGKWAMPDVPANTILIHGEQDDTIPLADVLDWARPQDLPVIVIPGADHFFHRKLQHIKSFVVEMWHR
;
A
#
# COMPACT_ATOMS: atom_id res chain seq x y z
N MET A 1 7.07 -14.93 -7.17
CA MET A 1 6.11 -14.37 -8.14
C MET A 1 5.08 -15.43 -8.40
N ASN A 2 3.81 -15.07 -8.42
CA ASN A 2 2.79 -15.97 -8.92
C ASN A 2 3.00 -16.11 -10.45
N SER A 3 2.88 -17.31 -11.01
CA SER A 3 3.05 -17.55 -12.44
C SER A 3 2.05 -16.80 -13.36
N GLN A 4 1.13 -16.05 -12.75
CA GLN A 4 0.06 -15.30 -13.42
C GLN A 4 0.16 -13.78 -13.25
N THR A 5 1.25 -13.24 -12.64
CA THR A 5 1.42 -11.78 -12.53
C THR A 5 1.63 -11.16 -13.92
N GLN A 6 0.73 -10.29 -14.33
CA GLN A 6 0.83 -9.55 -15.58
C GLN A 6 1.66 -8.29 -15.37
N ARG A 7 2.67 -8.08 -16.22
CA ARG A 7 3.48 -6.85 -16.22
C ARG A 7 3.00 -5.94 -17.34
N PHE A 8 2.90 -4.65 -17.03
CA PHE A 8 2.49 -3.62 -17.99
C PHE A 8 3.13 -2.28 -17.65
N SER A 9 2.95 -1.29 -18.50
CA SER A 9 3.45 0.06 -18.29
C SER A 9 2.34 1.08 -18.52
N LEU A 10 2.39 2.18 -17.77
CA LEU A 10 1.55 3.35 -17.96
C LEU A 10 2.41 4.57 -18.24
N ARG A 11 1.81 5.63 -18.75
CA ARG A 11 2.46 6.92 -18.94
C ARG A 11 2.00 7.88 -17.84
N GLY A 12 2.93 8.25 -16.97
CA GLY A 12 2.77 9.31 -15.97
C GLY A 12 3.40 10.63 -16.40
N ALA A 13 3.32 11.64 -15.55
CA ALA A 13 3.90 12.96 -15.81
C ALA A 13 5.43 12.92 -15.89
N ALA A 14 6.08 12.05 -15.10
CA ALA A 14 7.54 11.89 -15.10
C ALA A 14 8.06 10.88 -16.13
N GLY A 15 7.17 10.23 -16.90
CA GLY A 15 7.54 9.24 -17.89
C GLY A 15 6.85 7.90 -17.70
N ASN A 16 7.56 6.82 -18.03
CA ASN A 16 7.05 5.45 -17.91
C ASN A 16 6.87 5.06 -16.44
N ILE A 17 5.78 4.34 -16.13
CA ILE A 17 5.49 3.73 -14.83
C ILE A 17 5.43 2.22 -15.03
N GLU A 18 6.35 1.48 -14.43
CA GLU A 18 6.36 0.02 -14.46
C GLU A 18 5.37 -0.55 -13.46
N CYS A 19 4.43 -1.37 -13.93
CA CYS A 19 3.32 -1.90 -13.14
C CYS A 19 3.24 -3.43 -13.19
N ALA A 20 2.55 -3.99 -12.20
CA ALA A 20 2.23 -5.40 -12.10
C ALA A 20 0.79 -5.58 -11.63
N LEU A 21 0.04 -6.51 -12.22
CA LEU A 21 -1.33 -6.86 -11.87
C LEU A 21 -1.40 -8.34 -11.51
N ASP A 22 -1.97 -8.63 -10.35
CA ASP A 22 -2.32 -9.96 -9.87
C ASP A 22 -3.86 -10.07 -9.80
N LEU A 23 -4.41 -11.11 -10.41
CA LEU A 23 -5.86 -11.35 -10.47
C LEU A 23 -6.29 -12.44 -9.51
N PRO A 24 -7.48 -12.35 -8.91
CA PRO A 24 -8.11 -13.46 -8.22
C PRO A 24 -8.54 -14.54 -9.21
N SER A 25 -8.87 -15.73 -8.70
CA SER A 25 -9.34 -16.86 -9.53
C SER A 25 -10.72 -16.65 -10.14
N GLU A 26 -11.52 -15.80 -9.52
CA GLU A 26 -12.88 -15.46 -9.95
C GLU A 26 -12.94 -13.99 -10.41
N ALA A 27 -14.11 -13.56 -10.90
CA ALA A 27 -14.33 -12.16 -11.26
C ALA A 27 -14.02 -11.24 -10.07
N PRO A 28 -13.21 -10.18 -10.27
CA PRO A 28 -12.85 -9.29 -9.19
C PRO A 28 -14.07 -8.60 -8.56
N ARG A 29 -14.09 -8.57 -7.21
CA ARG A 29 -15.11 -7.84 -6.44
C ARG A 29 -14.69 -6.40 -6.09
N GLY A 30 -13.44 -6.05 -6.35
CA GLY A 30 -12.85 -4.75 -6.08
C GLY A 30 -11.49 -4.62 -6.77
N VAL A 31 -10.90 -3.44 -6.71
CA VAL A 31 -9.53 -3.17 -7.13
C VAL A 31 -8.69 -2.77 -5.92
N ALA A 32 -7.45 -3.22 -5.86
CA ALA A 32 -6.53 -2.85 -4.80
C ALA A 32 -5.21 -2.30 -5.37
N LEU A 33 -4.67 -1.27 -4.74
CA LEU A 33 -3.35 -0.73 -5.07
C LEU A 33 -2.39 -0.94 -3.91
N VAL A 34 -1.18 -1.43 -4.20
CA VAL A 34 -0.16 -1.65 -3.18
C VAL A 34 1.10 -0.84 -3.48
N ALA A 35 1.50 -0.02 -2.51
CA ALA A 35 2.67 0.83 -2.54
C ALA A 35 3.84 0.21 -1.76
N HIS A 36 5.02 0.21 -2.37
CA HIS A 36 6.25 -0.38 -1.83
C HIS A 36 7.02 0.57 -0.88
N PRO A 37 8.06 0.07 -0.16
CA PRO A 37 8.85 0.91 0.73
C PRO A 37 9.75 1.91 -0.04
N HIS A 38 10.54 2.68 0.72
CA HIS A 38 11.28 3.84 0.20
C HIS A 38 12.19 3.49 -0.99
N PRO A 39 12.04 4.18 -2.14
CA PRO A 39 12.75 3.87 -3.38
C PRO A 39 14.27 4.00 -3.24
N LEU A 40 14.76 5.02 -2.52
CA LEU A 40 16.20 5.25 -2.36
C LEU A 40 16.89 4.26 -1.42
N TYR A 41 16.13 3.42 -0.70
CA TYR A 41 16.65 2.36 0.17
C TYR A 41 16.37 0.96 -0.40
N GLY A 42 16.31 0.84 -1.72
CA GLY A 42 16.13 -0.43 -2.41
C GLY A 42 14.68 -0.95 -2.43
N GLY A 43 13.71 -0.07 -2.11
CA GLY A 43 12.28 -0.40 -2.24
C GLY A 43 11.88 -0.64 -3.68
N THR A 44 11.14 -1.72 -3.92
CA THR A 44 10.56 -2.07 -5.22
C THR A 44 9.18 -2.69 -5.03
N MET A 45 8.35 -2.73 -6.08
CA MET A 45 7.05 -3.40 -6.06
C MET A 45 7.15 -4.92 -5.80
N ASP A 46 8.36 -5.50 -5.91
CA ASP A 46 8.64 -6.90 -5.61
C ASP A 46 9.14 -7.14 -4.18
N ASN A 47 9.15 -6.10 -3.33
CA ASN A 47 9.40 -6.24 -1.90
C ASN A 47 8.46 -7.28 -1.28
N LYS A 48 8.98 -8.12 -0.36
CA LYS A 48 8.24 -9.26 0.20
C LYS A 48 6.99 -8.84 0.98
N VAL A 49 7.03 -7.71 1.70
CA VAL A 49 5.86 -7.19 2.42
C VAL A 49 4.81 -6.68 1.42
N ALA A 50 5.21 -5.89 0.42
CA ALA A 50 4.32 -5.42 -0.64
C ALA A 50 3.66 -6.58 -1.40
N GLN A 51 4.43 -7.62 -1.75
CA GLN A 51 3.87 -8.84 -2.35
C GLN A 51 2.92 -9.60 -1.41
N THR A 52 3.18 -9.56 -0.09
CA THR A 52 2.30 -10.22 0.89
C THR A 52 0.98 -9.48 1.02
N LEU A 53 0.99 -8.14 1.03
CA LEU A 53 -0.22 -7.31 0.94
C LEU A 53 -0.99 -7.60 -0.36
N ALA A 54 -0.31 -7.65 -1.50
CA ALA A 54 -0.95 -7.98 -2.77
C ALA A 54 -1.64 -9.36 -2.71
N ARG A 55 -0.97 -10.38 -2.16
CA ARG A 55 -1.57 -11.71 -1.97
C ARG A 55 -2.75 -11.72 -1.00
N ALA A 56 -2.78 -10.82 0.00
CA ALA A 56 -3.92 -10.69 0.89
C ALA A 56 -5.13 -10.13 0.14
N PHE A 57 -4.96 -9.07 -0.64
CA PHE A 57 -6.03 -8.49 -1.45
C PHE A 57 -6.53 -9.45 -2.54
N VAL A 58 -5.64 -10.18 -3.21
CA VAL A 58 -6.04 -11.23 -4.17
C VAL A 58 -6.88 -12.31 -3.48
N ALA A 59 -6.49 -12.75 -2.27
CA ALA A 59 -7.27 -13.72 -1.49
C ALA A 59 -8.64 -13.19 -1.05
N LEU A 60 -8.78 -11.88 -0.92
CA LEU A 60 -10.05 -11.19 -0.67
C LEU A 60 -10.88 -10.96 -1.95
N GLY A 61 -10.38 -11.38 -3.12
CA GLY A 61 -11.08 -11.25 -4.39
C GLY A 61 -10.84 -9.93 -5.13
N TYR A 62 -9.75 -9.18 -4.83
CA TYR A 62 -9.43 -7.91 -5.49
C TYR A 62 -8.47 -8.12 -6.67
N ALA A 63 -8.75 -7.46 -7.80
CA ALA A 63 -7.73 -7.23 -8.82
C ALA A 63 -6.69 -6.27 -8.24
N THR A 64 -5.46 -6.76 -8.00
CA THR A 64 -4.46 -6.05 -7.20
C THR A 64 -3.31 -5.58 -8.06
N ALA A 65 -3.12 -4.26 -8.16
CA ALA A 65 -2.03 -3.64 -8.88
C ALA A 65 -0.94 -3.11 -7.94
N ARG A 66 0.30 -3.22 -8.42
CA ARG A 66 1.50 -2.65 -7.82
C ARG A 66 2.25 -1.88 -8.88
N MET A 67 3.02 -0.87 -8.49
CA MET A 67 3.94 -0.19 -9.41
C MET A 67 5.29 0.03 -8.75
N ASN A 68 6.33 0.16 -9.54
CA ASN A 68 7.58 0.75 -9.11
C ASN A 68 7.42 2.27 -9.05
N PHE A 69 7.79 2.88 -7.93
CA PHE A 69 7.86 4.34 -7.83
C PHE A 69 8.88 4.90 -8.83
N ARG A 70 8.76 6.18 -9.14
CA ARG A 70 9.66 6.89 -10.04
C ARG A 70 11.12 6.68 -9.64
N GLY A 71 11.99 6.46 -10.64
CA GLY A 71 13.41 6.16 -10.46
C GLY A 71 13.70 4.70 -10.06
N VAL A 72 12.70 3.80 -9.98
CA VAL A 72 12.87 2.40 -9.63
C VAL A 72 12.57 1.48 -10.82
N GLY A 73 13.44 0.50 -11.05
CA GLY A 73 13.26 -0.47 -12.13
C GLY A 73 13.15 0.21 -13.50
N LYS A 74 12.02 0.01 -14.19
CA LYS A 74 11.74 0.65 -15.49
C LYS A 74 10.86 1.91 -15.35
N SER A 75 10.54 2.34 -14.13
CA SER A 75 9.85 3.61 -13.91
C SER A 75 10.81 4.76 -14.07
N GLU A 76 10.44 5.72 -14.91
CA GLU A 76 11.21 6.93 -15.17
C GLU A 76 10.98 8.00 -14.08
N GLY A 77 11.75 9.08 -14.14
CA GLY A 77 11.70 10.18 -13.18
C GLY A 77 12.60 9.98 -11.98
N GLU A 78 12.43 10.85 -10.99
CA GLU A 78 13.22 10.87 -9.75
C GLU A 78 12.29 10.90 -8.54
N HIS A 79 12.78 10.41 -7.39
CA HIS A 79 12.07 10.47 -6.12
C HIS A 79 11.66 11.90 -5.78
N ASP A 80 10.36 12.12 -5.46
CA ASP A 80 9.77 13.44 -5.20
C ASP A 80 9.08 13.51 -3.82
N ALA A 81 9.71 12.91 -2.83
CA ALA A 81 9.28 12.97 -1.42
C ALA A 81 7.77 12.66 -1.22
N GLY A 82 7.22 11.76 -2.02
CA GLY A 82 5.85 11.27 -1.93
C GLY A 82 4.84 12.03 -2.79
N ARG A 83 5.14 13.26 -3.25
CA ARG A 83 4.20 14.03 -4.09
C ARG A 83 4.02 13.37 -5.45
N GLY A 84 5.10 13.22 -6.18
CA GLY A 84 5.08 12.62 -7.49
C GLY A 84 4.75 11.12 -7.44
N GLU A 85 5.17 10.40 -6.41
CA GLU A 85 4.79 9.00 -6.19
C GLU A 85 3.28 8.86 -5.99
N THR A 86 2.64 9.81 -5.32
CA THR A 86 1.17 9.85 -5.16
C THR A 86 0.48 10.18 -6.49
N ASP A 87 1.05 11.08 -7.31
CA ASP A 87 0.51 11.39 -8.64
C ASP A 87 0.56 10.16 -9.57
N ASP A 88 1.69 9.43 -9.57
CA ASP A 88 1.83 8.20 -10.35
C ASP A 88 0.89 7.09 -9.85
N MET A 89 0.67 6.99 -8.52
CA MET A 89 -0.30 6.06 -7.94
C MET A 89 -1.74 6.43 -8.35
N ALA A 90 -2.06 7.72 -8.47
CA ALA A 90 -3.36 8.16 -8.98
C ALA A 90 -3.57 7.79 -10.46
N VAL A 91 -2.51 7.83 -11.28
CA VAL A 91 -2.56 7.33 -12.67
C VAL A 91 -2.85 5.83 -12.70
N LEU A 92 -2.20 5.04 -11.85
CA LEU A 92 -2.48 3.61 -11.74
C LEU A 92 -3.91 3.35 -11.27
N LEU A 93 -4.42 4.12 -10.30
CA LEU A 93 -5.81 4.03 -9.83
C LEU A 93 -6.79 4.29 -10.97
N GLN A 94 -6.60 5.37 -11.72
CA GLN A 94 -7.46 5.72 -12.85
C GLN A 94 -7.48 4.60 -13.89
N HIS A 95 -6.33 4.02 -14.22
CA HIS A 95 -6.26 2.88 -15.13
C HIS A 95 -7.05 1.68 -14.60
N MET A 96 -6.91 1.33 -13.32
CA MET A 96 -7.64 0.21 -12.72
C MET A 96 -9.16 0.45 -12.70
N GLN A 97 -9.60 1.68 -12.41
CA GLN A 97 -11.02 2.04 -12.45
C GLN A 97 -11.62 1.99 -13.86
N GLN A 98 -10.83 2.28 -14.90
CA GLN A 98 -11.24 2.13 -16.29
C GLN A 98 -11.37 0.66 -16.69
N GLN A 99 -10.48 -0.22 -16.21
CA GLN A 99 -10.53 -1.65 -16.47
C GLN A 99 -11.65 -2.36 -15.68
N TYR A 100 -11.97 -1.85 -14.49
CA TYR A 100 -12.93 -2.44 -13.55
C TYR A 100 -13.91 -1.37 -13.05
N PRO A 101 -14.80 -0.86 -13.93
CA PRO A 101 -15.68 0.27 -13.59
C PRO A 101 -16.67 -0.09 -12.49
N GLY A 102 -16.86 0.85 -11.56
CA GLY A 102 -17.84 0.72 -10.47
C GLY A 102 -17.43 -0.20 -9.31
N LEU A 103 -16.26 -0.85 -9.38
CA LEU A 103 -15.77 -1.67 -8.27
C LEU A 103 -15.16 -0.81 -7.16
N PRO A 104 -15.33 -1.21 -5.88
CA PRO A 104 -14.73 -0.52 -4.74
C PRO A 104 -13.20 -0.57 -4.80
N VAL A 105 -12.56 0.42 -4.19
CA VAL A 105 -11.11 0.59 -4.15
C VAL A 105 -10.58 0.29 -2.76
N ALA A 106 -9.51 -0.50 -2.67
CA ALA A 106 -8.71 -0.70 -1.46
C ALA A 106 -7.29 -0.20 -1.68
N LEU A 107 -6.68 0.36 -0.64
CA LEU A 107 -5.31 0.85 -0.68
C LEU A 107 -4.46 0.12 0.36
N GLY A 108 -3.25 -0.27 -0.01
CA GLY A 108 -2.29 -0.89 0.90
C GLY A 108 -0.90 -0.31 0.74
N GLY A 109 -0.18 -0.09 1.83
CA GLY A 109 1.18 0.43 1.79
C GLY A 109 2.10 -0.22 2.81
N PHE A 110 3.39 -0.27 2.47
CA PHE A 110 4.45 -0.66 3.39
C PHE A 110 5.48 0.45 3.55
N SER A 111 5.82 0.80 4.80
CA SER A 111 6.84 1.80 5.11
C SER A 111 6.54 3.14 4.43
N PHE A 112 7.42 3.71 3.63
CA PHE A 112 7.17 4.90 2.83
C PHE A 112 5.89 4.79 1.98
N GLY A 113 5.56 3.59 1.47
CA GLY A 113 4.31 3.35 0.74
C GLY A 113 3.06 3.64 1.58
N THR A 114 3.13 3.59 2.92
CA THR A 114 2.01 3.99 3.79
C THR A 114 1.72 5.48 3.69
N PHE A 115 2.77 6.31 3.62
CA PHE A 115 2.63 7.74 3.41
C PHE A 115 1.99 8.06 2.05
N VAL A 116 2.48 7.45 0.97
CA VAL A 116 1.92 7.64 -0.38
C VAL A 116 0.44 7.24 -0.43
N GLN A 117 0.07 6.10 0.13
CA GLN A 117 -1.32 5.64 0.13
C GLN A 117 -2.24 6.47 1.03
N SER A 118 -1.73 6.99 2.15
CA SER A 118 -2.49 7.90 2.99
C SER A 118 -2.74 9.24 2.29
N GLN A 119 -1.76 9.77 1.55
CA GLN A 119 -1.92 10.96 0.71
C GLN A 119 -2.97 10.72 -0.41
N LEU A 120 -2.92 9.56 -1.07
CA LEU A 120 -3.91 9.21 -2.08
C LEU A 120 -5.31 9.10 -1.46
N GLN A 121 -5.43 8.47 -0.29
CA GLN A 121 -6.71 8.37 0.42
C GLN A 121 -7.28 9.75 0.75
N GLN A 122 -6.48 10.71 1.21
CA GLN A 122 -6.96 12.07 1.43
C GLN A 122 -7.51 12.72 0.16
N ARG A 123 -6.84 12.54 -0.99
CA ARG A 123 -7.33 13.03 -2.28
C ARG A 123 -8.66 12.41 -2.64
N LEU A 124 -8.83 11.11 -2.42
CA LEU A 124 -10.08 10.39 -2.69
C LEU A 124 -11.22 10.86 -1.77
N VAL A 125 -10.95 11.08 -0.49
CA VAL A 125 -11.92 11.65 0.46
C VAL A 125 -12.35 13.05 0.02
N ALA A 126 -11.41 13.90 -0.35
CA ALA A 126 -11.69 15.25 -0.83
C ALA A 126 -12.52 15.26 -2.13
N ALA A 127 -12.36 14.24 -2.97
CA ALA A 127 -13.14 14.04 -4.20
C ALA A 127 -14.51 13.35 -3.97
N GLY A 128 -14.86 12.99 -2.72
CA GLY A 128 -16.10 12.30 -2.38
C GLY A 128 -16.16 10.81 -2.73
N ASN A 129 -15.02 10.21 -3.09
CA ASN A 129 -14.88 8.81 -3.49
C ASN A 129 -13.80 8.10 -2.68
N PRO A 130 -13.91 8.01 -1.34
CA PRO A 130 -12.88 7.37 -0.51
C PRO A 130 -12.70 5.91 -0.88
N ALA A 131 -11.47 5.41 -0.73
CA ALA A 131 -11.27 3.97 -0.73
C ALA A 131 -12.08 3.33 0.42
N GLU A 132 -12.64 2.15 0.18
CA GLU A 132 -13.43 1.44 1.18
C GLU A 132 -12.61 1.04 2.41
N ARG A 133 -11.31 0.77 2.20
CA ARG A 133 -10.38 0.45 3.28
C ARG A 133 -8.92 0.77 2.93
N LEU A 134 -8.20 1.21 3.95
CA LEU A 134 -6.76 1.46 3.91
C LEU A 134 -6.04 0.43 4.80
N VAL A 135 -4.94 -0.15 4.32
CA VAL A 135 -4.08 -1.08 5.07
C VAL A 135 -2.67 -0.51 5.12
N LEU A 136 -2.19 -0.21 6.31
CA LEU A 136 -0.86 0.37 6.55
C LEU A 136 0.00 -0.62 7.34
N VAL A 137 1.15 -1.00 6.78
CA VAL A 137 2.09 -1.93 7.40
C VAL A 137 3.43 -1.23 7.61
N GLY A 138 3.95 -1.24 8.84
CA GLY A 138 5.18 -0.50 9.18
C GLY A 138 5.03 0.98 8.83
N SER A 139 4.01 1.65 9.40
CA SER A 139 3.64 3.03 9.08
C SER A 139 4.84 3.97 9.12
N ALA A 140 4.93 4.88 8.17
CA ALA A 140 6.01 5.88 8.07
C ALA A 140 5.91 7.02 9.09
N ALA A 141 5.08 6.89 10.13
CA ALA A 141 4.94 7.87 11.20
C ALA A 141 6.29 8.19 11.88
N GLY A 142 6.49 9.43 12.29
CA GLY A 142 7.77 9.90 12.84
C GLY A 142 8.86 10.19 11.81
N LYS A 143 8.81 9.56 10.62
CA LYS A 143 9.73 9.85 9.50
C LYS A 143 9.12 10.79 8.47
N TRP A 144 7.81 10.73 8.30
CA TRP A 144 7.02 11.50 7.35
C TRP A 144 5.83 12.14 8.06
N ALA A 145 5.41 13.31 7.59
CA ALA A 145 4.19 13.97 8.08
C ALA A 145 2.95 13.19 7.61
N MET A 146 2.68 12.07 8.26
CA MET A 146 1.53 11.22 7.95
C MET A 146 0.23 12.00 8.16
N PRO A 147 -0.67 12.02 7.17
CA PRO A 147 -1.99 12.60 7.36
C PRO A 147 -2.87 11.71 8.25
N ASP A 148 -3.99 12.28 8.74
CA ASP A 148 -5.04 11.49 9.38
C ASP A 148 -5.64 10.51 8.37
N VAL A 149 -6.10 9.37 8.88
CA VAL A 149 -6.64 8.28 8.08
C VAL A 149 -8.04 7.86 8.59
N PRO A 150 -8.86 7.19 7.74
CA PRO A 150 -10.17 6.71 8.17
C PRO A 150 -10.07 5.75 9.37
N ALA A 151 -11.06 5.83 10.28
CA ALA A 151 -11.11 5.01 11.50
C ALA A 151 -11.17 3.49 11.22
N ASN A 152 -11.61 3.08 10.01
CA ASN A 152 -11.62 1.67 9.59
C ASN A 152 -10.30 1.21 8.97
N THR A 153 -9.21 1.99 9.11
CA THR A 153 -7.88 1.61 8.63
C THR A 153 -7.33 0.41 9.42
N ILE A 154 -6.76 -0.56 8.71
CA ILE A 154 -6.02 -1.67 9.33
C ILE A 154 -4.54 -1.23 9.43
N LEU A 155 -4.08 -1.01 10.65
CA LEU A 155 -2.71 -0.59 10.94
C LEU A 155 -1.94 -1.72 11.62
N ILE A 156 -0.89 -2.23 10.97
CA ILE A 156 -0.06 -3.34 11.44
C ILE A 156 1.38 -2.86 11.62
N HIS A 157 1.98 -3.14 12.78
CA HIS A 157 3.36 -2.72 13.07
C HIS A 157 4.15 -3.81 13.77
N GLY A 158 5.48 -3.81 13.57
CA GLY A 158 6.41 -4.71 14.26
C GLY A 158 6.79 -4.16 15.64
N GLU A 159 6.77 -5.01 16.66
CA GLU A 159 7.18 -4.61 18.02
C GLU A 159 8.64 -4.12 18.07
N GLN A 160 9.52 -4.79 17.30
CA GLN A 160 10.97 -4.54 17.26
C GLN A 160 11.40 -3.84 15.96
N ASP A 161 10.53 -2.97 15.43
CA ASP A 161 10.86 -2.14 14.27
C ASP A 161 11.90 -1.10 14.68
N ASP A 162 13.12 -1.25 14.17
CA ASP A 162 14.26 -0.35 14.42
C ASP A 162 14.39 0.77 13.38
N THR A 163 13.62 0.68 12.31
CA THR A 163 13.56 1.69 11.25
C THR A 163 12.52 2.76 11.58
N ILE A 164 11.35 2.33 12.05
CA ILE A 164 10.25 3.21 12.49
C ILE A 164 9.82 2.71 13.88
N PRO A 165 10.22 3.40 14.95
CA PRO A 165 9.89 2.96 16.31
C PRO A 165 8.37 2.84 16.51
N LEU A 166 7.93 1.78 17.20
CA LEU A 166 6.52 1.60 17.55
C LEU A 166 5.94 2.80 18.31
N ALA A 167 6.76 3.48 19.13
CA ALA A 167 6.34 4.67 19.86
C ALA A 167 5.87 5.78 18.92
N ASP A 168 6.58 6.04 17.82
CA ASP A 168 6.21 7.08 16.84
C ASP A 168 4.87 6.76 16.18
N VAL A 169 4.60 5.47 15.90
CA VAL A 169 3.34 5.02 15.32
C VAL A 169 2.19 5.17 16.33
N LEU A 170 2.41 4.83 17.61
CA LEU A 170 1.41 5.01 18.67
C LEU A 170 1.12 6.50 18.92
N ASP A 171 2.13 7.37 18.86
CA ASP A 171 1.96 8.81 19.05
C ASP A 171 1.16 9.45 17.91
N TRP A 172 1.34 8.97 16.67
CA TRP A 172 0.53 9.38 15.52
C TRP A 172 -0.89 8.80 15.56
N ALA A 173 -1.06 7.55 16.00
CA ALA A 173 -2.35 6.86 16.01
C ALA A 173 -3.28 7.32 17.15
N ARG A 174 -2.70 7.66 18.31
CA ARG A 174 -3.45 7.97 19.54
C ARG A 174 -4.44 9.13 19.41
N PRO A 175 -4.09 10.28 18.80
CA PRO A 175 -5.04 11.39 18.64
C PRO A 175 -6.23 11.03 17.73
N GLN A 176 -6.09 10.02 16.88
CA GLN A 176 -7.11 9.55 15.95
C GLN A 176 -7.95 8.40 16.52
N ASP A 177 -7.67 7.94 17.73
CA ASP A 177 -8.24 6.71 18.31
C ASP A 177 -8.11 5.50 17.38
N LEU A 178 -6.98 5.41 16.64
CA LEU A 178 -6.73 4.39 15.63
C LEU A 178 -6.08 3.15 16.26
N PRO A 179 -6.73 1.97 16.23
CA PRO A 179 -6.15 0.74 16.75
C PRO A 179 -4.89 0.31 15.98
N VAL A 180 -3.87 -0.16 16.71
CA VAL A 180 -2.62 -0.68 16.16
C VAL A 180 -2.50 -2.17 16.46
N ILE A 181 -2.35 -2.99 15.42
CA ILE A 181 -2.03 -4.41 15.55
C ILE A 181 -0.52 -4.53 15.66
N VAL A 182 -0.03 -4.87 16.84
CA VAL A 182 1.40 -5.07 17.08
C VAL A 182 1.74 -6.56 16.96
N ILE A 183 2.72 -6.88 16.09
CA ILE A 183 3.21 -8.25 15.94
C ILE A 183 4.45 -8.44 16.82
N PRO A 184 4.38 -9.27 17.90
CA PRO A 184 5.49 -9.48 18.83
C PRO A 184 6.76 -9.96 18.14
N GLY A 185 7.90 -9.35 18.47
CA GLY A 185 9.22 -9.69 17.95
C GLY A 185 9.38 -9.51 16.43
N ALA A 186 8.48 -8.79 15.76
CA ALA A 186 8.65 -8.46 14.35
C ALA A 186 9.52 -7.22 14.17
N ASP A 187 10.49 -7.32 13.26
CA ASP A 187 11.28 -6.20 12.76
C ASP A 187 10.54 -5.43 11.65
N HIS A 188 11.17 -4.39 11.09
CA HIS A 188 10.57 -3.56 10.02
C HIS A 188 10.14 -4.39 8.80
N PHE A 189 10.90 -5.40 8.41
CA PHE A 189 10.61 -6.22 7.22
C PHE A 189 9.80 -7.47 7.53
N PHE A 190 9.36 -7.66 8.78
CA PHE A 190 8.56 -8.80 9.23
C PHE A 190 9.21 -10.15 8.88
N HIS A 191 10.53 -10.26 9.04
CA HIS A 191 11.24 -11.50 8.78
C HIS A 191 10.61 -12.67 9.52
N ARG A 192 10.32 -13.76 8.79
CA ARG A 192 9.62 -14.97 9.28
C ARG A 192 8.20 -14.74 9.81
N LYS A 193 7.63 -13.53 9.68
CA LYS A 193 6.31 -13.14 10.22
C LYS A 193 5.34 -12.59 9.15
N LEU A 194 5.70 -12.65 7.87
CA LEU A 194 4.87 -12.17 6.75
C LEU A 194 3.47 -12.79 6.72
N GLN A 195 3.37 -14.05 7.19
CA GLN A 195 2.10 -14.78 7.29
C GLN A 195 1.07 -14.02 8.15
N HIS A 196 1.51 -13.42 9.27
CA HIS A 196 0.63 -12.65 10.16
C HIS A 196 0.01 -11.46 9.46
N ILE A 197 0.77 -10.75 8.61
CA ILE A 197 0.23 -9.63 7.83
C ILE A 197 -0.95 -10.09 6.99
N LYS A 198 -0.76 -11.17 6.20
CA LYS A 198 -1.82 -11.71 5.35
C LYS A 198 -3.04 -12.14 6.16
N SER A 199 -2.84 -12.90 7.24
CA SER A 199 -3.93 -13.38 8.09
C SER A 199 -4.72 -12.23 8.68
N PHE A 200 -4.07 -11.23 9.29
CA PHE A 200 -4.76 -10.08 9.88
C PHE A 200 -5.54 -9.28 8.83
N VAL A 201 -4.96 -9.02 7.66
CA VAL A 201 -5.66 -8.30 6.60
C VAL A 201 -6.93 -9.03 6.17
N VAL A 202 -6.83 -10.35 5.95
CA VAL A 202 -7.98 -11.17 5.51
C VAL A 202 -9.05 -11.29 6.61
N GLU A 203 -8.65 -11.55 7.86
CA GLU A 203 -9.58 -11.79 8.97
C GLU A 203 -10.29 -10.50 9.43
N MET A 204 -9.60 -9.35 9.37
CA MET A 204 -10.17 -8.07 9.78
C MET A 204 -10.93 -7.34 8.69
N TRP A 205 -10.93 -7.86 7.46
CA TRP A 205 -11.51 -7.16 6.30
C TRP A 205 -13.00 -6.85 6.45
N HIS A 206 -13.75 -7.66 7.16
CA HIS A 206 -15.21 -7.57 7.29
C HIS A 206 -15.68 -7.07 8.67
N ARG A 207 -14.77 -6.57 9.50
CA ARG A 207 -15.09 -6.04 10.83
C ARG A 207 -15.35 -4.55 10.83
#